data_9a7d83e9b3e225d065b10634057fbf7c
#
_entry.id   9a7d83e9b3e225d065b10634057fbf7c
#
_cell.length_a   1.000
_cell.length_b   1.000
_cell.length_c   1.000
_cell.angle_alpha   90.00
_cell.angle_beta   90.00
_cell.angle_gamma   90.00
#
_symmetry.space_group_name_H-M   'P 1'
#
loop_
_entity.id
_entity.type
_entity.pdbx_description
1 polymer ?
#
loop_
_entity_poly.entity_id
_entity_poly.type
_entity_poly.pdbx_seq_one_letter_code
_entity_poly.pdbx_strand_id
1 'polypeptide(L)'
;MNSKCKHLRIRSRKYNYYGYCIKYKKEVPIFCRECKNIEYKRYNTMKSRTYKQAKREKERFSIIYQDLSKCCECDLKSGDFDERIGTYTIVQKNEVYSGAYRGLSIELGMIMPLCIYCHKQFHKDRILNLKYKAKFQKEYIKKHSKAEFIKLFKQDYIYLLKKTKKDLEDK
;
A
#
# COMPACT_ATOMS: atom_id res chain seq x y z
N MET A 1 -12.98 -31.40 -8.95
CA MET A 1 -12.02 -31.27 -10.05
C MET A 1 -12.43 -30.11 -10.94
N ASN A 2 -11.70 -28.99 -10.85
CA ASN A 2 -12.07 -27.76 -11.55
C ASN A 2 -11.28 -27.65 -12.85
N SER A 3 -11.84 -28.19 -13.90
CA SER A 3 -11.32 -28.04 -15.25
C SER A 3 -11.54 -26.60 -15.75
N LYS A 4 -10.52 -25.89 -16.26
CA LYS A 4 -10.55 -24.45 -16.59
C LYS A 4 -10.58 -24.22 -18.10
N CYS A 5 -11.51 -23.42 -18.59
CA CYS A 5 -11.65 -23.13 -20.00
C CYS A 5 -10.52 -22.22 -20.52
N LYS A 6 -9.74 -22.67 -21.54
CA LYS A 6 -8.65 -21.88 -22.12
C LYS A 6 -9.08 -20.56 -22.76
N HIS A 7 -10.37 -20.43 -23.05
CA HIS A 7 -10.96 -19.25 -23.67
C HIS A 7 -11.60 -18.29 -22.65
N LEU A 8 -11.67 -18.66 -21.35
CA LEU A 8 -12.26 -17.83 -20.33
C LEU A 8 -11.30 -16.73 -19.88
N ARG A 9 -11.73 -15.48 -19.95
CA ARG A 9 -11.07 -14.31 -19.34
C ARG A 9 -11.95 -13.79 -18.23
N ILE A 10 -11.38 -13.62 -17.03
CA ILE A 10 -12.08 -12.98 -15.91
C ILE A 10 -11.89 -11.48 -16.05
N ARG A 11 -12.98 -10.74 -16.07
CA ARG A 11 -13.02 -9.28 -16.07
C ARG A 11 -13.75 -8.80 -14.83
N SER A 12 -13.47 -7.59 -14.38
CA SER A 12 -14.19 -6.96 -13.28
C SER A 12 -14.84 -5.66 -13.74
N ARG A 13 -16.09 -5.44 -13.35
CA ARG A 13 -16.79 -4.15 -13.43
C ARG A 13 -17.17 -3.75 -12.01
N LYS A 14 -16.52 -2.73 -11.44
CA LYS A 14 -16.88 -2.11 -10.14
C LYS A 14 -17.34 -3.11 -9.05
N TYR A 15 -16.56 -4.13 -8.71
CA TYR A 15 -16.88 -5.16 -7.69
C TYR A 15 -17.61 -6.42 -8.16
N ASN A 16 -18.09 -6.48 -9.42
CA ASN A 16 -18.62 -7.73 -9.97
C ASN A 16 -17.61 -8.40 -10.90
N TYR A 17 -17.31 -9.66 -10.64
CA TYR A 17 -16.44 -10.48 -11.48
C TYR A 17 -17.32 -11.27 -12.46
N TYR A 18 -16.98 -11.23 -13.73
CA TYR A 18 -17.63 -12.03 -14.77
C TYR A 18 -16.61 -12.68 -15.69
N GLY A 19 -16.99 -13.81 -16.29
CA GLY A 19 -16.18 -14.47 -17.28
C GLY A 19 -16.45 -13.91 -18.68
N TYR A 20 -15.43 -13.77 -19.50
CA TYR A 20 -15.59 -13.45 -20.92
C TYR A 20 -15.01 -14.56 -21.77
N CYS A 21 -15.86 -15.19 -22.58
CA CYS A 21 -15.43 -16.26 -23.47
C CYS A 21 -14.90 -15.69 -24.79
N ILE A 22 -13.58 -15.83 -25.01
CA ILE A 22 -12.92 -15.35 -26.22
C ILE A 22 -13.44 -16.10 -27.46
N LYS A 23 -13.71 -17.42 -27.35
CA LYS A 23 -14.20 -18.22 -28.46
C LYS A 23 -15.56 -17.76 -28.96
N TYR A 24 -16.47 -17.44 -28.05
CA TYR A 24 -17.83 -17.04 -28.39
C TYR A 24 -18.05 -15.52 -28.31
N LYS A 25 -17.02 -14.74 -27.95
CA LYS A 25 -17.07 -13.26 -27.83
C LYS A 25 -18.23 -12.74 -26.96
N LYS A 26 -18.65 -13.50 -25.94
CA LYS A 26 -19.77 -13.15 -25.05
C LYS A 26 -19.39 -13.24 -23.57
N GLU A 27 -20.14 -12.54 -22.74
CA GLU A 27 -20.08 -12.69 -21.28
C GLU A 27 -20.69 -14.04 -20.89
N VAL A 28 -20.04 -14.75 -19.98
CA VAL A 28 -20.48 -16.07 -19.51
C VAL A 28 -20.31 -16.14 -17.98
N PRO A 29 -21.08 -16.98 -17.29
CA PRO A 29 -20.84 -17.27 -15.88
C PRO A 29 -19.39 -17.69 -15.66
N ILE A 30 -18.80 -17.33 -14.50
CA ILE A 30 -17.41 -17.71 -14.15
C ILE A 30 -17.21 -19.23 -14.24
N PHE A 31 -18.30 -20.02 -14.09
CA PHE A 31 -18.35 -21.47 -14.24
C PHE A 31 -19.08 -21.88 -15.52
N CYS A 32 -18.65 -21.37 -16.69
CA CYS A 32 -19.22 -21.75 -17.96
C CYS A 32 -19.06 -23.27 -18.24
N ARG A 33 -20.18 -23.96 -18.44
CA ARG A 33 -20.24 -25.41 -18.75
C ARG A 33 -20.43 -25.74 -20.25
N GLU A 34 -20.51 -24.73 -21.10
CA GLU A 34 -20.87 -24.91 -22.52
C GLU A 34 -19.72 -25.49 -23.37
N CYS A 35 -18.48 -25.53 -22.86
CA CYS A 35 -17.35 -26.10 -23.59
C CYS A 35 -17.05 -27.51 -23.10
N LYS A 36 -17.31 -28.52 -23.96
CA LYS A 36 -17.05 -29.95 -23.65
C LYS A 36 -15.56 -30.32 -23.54
N ASN A 37 -14.64 -29.53 -24.12
CA ASN A 37 -13.19 -29.72 -24.03
C ASN A 37 -12.56 -28.58 -23.26
N ILE A 38 -12.42 -28.78 -21.97
CA ILE A 38 -11.92 -27.75 -21.05
C ILE A 38 -10.51 -28.12 -20.61
N GLU A 39 -9.51 -27.60 -21.31
CA GLU A 39 -8.14 -27.48 -20.77
C GLU A 39 -7.98 -26.17 -20.02
N TYR A 40 -7.72 -26.29 -18.73
CA TYR A 40 -7.50 -25.13 -17.88
C TYR A 40 -6.01 -24.85 -17.70
N LYS A 41 -5.51 -23.84 -18.37
CA LYS A 41 -4.23 -23.24 -18.00
C LYS A 41 -4.42 -22.32 -16.80
N ARG A 42 -3.89 -22.70 -15.64
CA ARG A 42 -3.71 -21.77 -14.51
C ARG A 42 -2.92 -20.56 -15.02
N TYR A 43 -3.52 -19.38 -14.96
CA TYR A 43 -2.78 -18.13 -15.14
C TYR A 43 -1.85 -17.94 -13.94
N ASN A 44 -0.62 -18.39 -14.07
CA ASN A 44 0.45 -18.24 -13.06
C ASN A 44 0.93 -16.79 -12.88
N THR A 45 0.37 -15.82 -13.61
CA THR A 45 0.75 -14.40 -13.52
C THR A 45 0.38 -13.75 -12.17
N MET A 46 -0.66 -14.28 -11.47
CA MET A 46 -0.95 -13.81 -10.10
C MET A 46 0.03 -14.37 -9.06
N LYS A 47 0.56 -15.59 -9.23
CA LYS A 47 1.47 -16.20 -8.25
C LYS A 47 2.81 -15.48 -8.14
N SER A 48 3.37 -14.97 -9.26
CA SER A 48 4.66 -14.29 -9.21
C SER A 48 4.57 -12.89 -8.56
N ARG A 49 3.45 -12.16 -8.79
CA ARG A 49 3.21 -10.87 -8.12
C ARG A 49 2.92 -11.04 -6.62
N THR A 50 2.06 -11.99 -6.26
CA THR A 50 1.70 -12.25 -4.85
C THR A 50 2.87 -12.80 -4.05
N TYR A 51 3.72 -13.66 -4.62
CA TYR A 51 4.90 -14.19 -3.92
C TYR A 51 5.95 -13.09 -3.68
N LYS A 52 6.29 -12.30 -4.71
CA LYS A 52 7.22 -11.15 -4.57
C LYS A 52 6.67 -10.09 -3.62
N GLN A 53 5.36 -9.84 -3.66
CA GLN A 53 4.70 -8.90 -2.75
C GLN A 53 4.69 -9.42 -1.32
N ALA A 54 4.35 -10.70 -1.09
CA ALA A 54 4.39 -11.31 0.23
C ALA A 54 5.80 -11.33 0.83
N LYS A 55 6.85 -11.60 0.01
CA LYS A 55 8.24 -11.52 0.45
C LYS A 55 8.60 -10.10 0.87
N ARG A 56 8.32 -9.09 0.03
CA ARG A 56 8.55 -7.68 0.37
C ARG A 56 7.81 -7.23 1.62
N GLU A 57 6.58 -7.70 1.85
CA GLU A 57 5.81 -7.39 3.06
C GLU A 57 6.45 -7.98 4.34
N LYS A 58 7.02 -9.19 4.26
CA LYS A 58 7.74 -9.81 5.39
C LYS A 58 9.04 -9.09 5.72
N GLU A 59 9.74 -8.57 4.72
CA GLU A 59 11.04 -7.90 4.84
C GLU A 59 10.92 -6.40 5.17
N ARG A 60 9.70 -5.86 5.33
CA ARG A 60 9.52 -4.45 5.69
C ARG A 60 10.03 -4.16 7.10
N PHE A 61 10.92 -3.22 7.22
CA PHE A 61 11.43 -2.68 8.47
C PHE A 61 11.23 -1.17 8.52
N SER A 62 11.46 -0.56 9.68
CA SER A 62 11.43 0.89 9.84
C SER A 62 12.69 1.39 10.51
N ILE A 63 13.22 2.53 10.03
CA ILE A 63 14.36 3.20 10.68
C ILE A 63 13.96 3.95 11.95
N ILE A 64 12.66 4.08 12.24
CA ILE A 64 12.14 4.79 13.42
C ILE A 64 11.41 3.83 14.37
N TYR A 65 10.58 2.93 13.84
CA TYR A 65 9.68 2.10 14.64
C TYR A 65 10.17 0.66 14.69
N GLN A 66 10.46 0.15 15.89
CA GLN A 66 10.87 -1.25 16.08
C GLN A 66 9.69 -2.20 15.96
N ASP A 67 8.54 -1.84 16.54
CA ASP A 67 7.31 -2.63 16.46
C ASP A 67 6.39 -2.09 15.36
N LEU A 68 6.25 -2.88 14.29
CA LEU A 68 5.35 -2.59 13.17
C LEU A 68 3.96 -3.25 13.31
N SER A 69 3.67 -3.91 14.42
CA SER A 69 2.36 -4.52 14.70
C SER A 69 1.38 -3.56 15.37
N LYS A 70 1.88 -2.44 15.89
CA LYS A 70 1.16 -1.43 16.66
C LYS A 70 1.11 -0.11 15.90
N CYS A 71 -0.05 0.53 15.85
CA CYS A 71 -0.21 1.85 15.22
C CYS A 71 0.62 2.91 15.96
N CYS A 72 1.45 3.66 15.22
CA CYS A 72 2.33 4.66 15.80
C CYS A 72 1.63 5.96 16.22
N GLU A 73 0.32 6.10 15.95
CA GLU A 73 -0.48 7.27 16.31
C GLU A 73 -1.44 7.02 17.49
N CYS A 74 -2.02 5.82 17.56
CA CYS A 74 -3.08 5.54 18.54
C CYS A 74 -2.87 4.23 19.31
N ASP A 75 -1.72 3.58 19.13
CA ASP A 75 -1.30 2.38 19.82
C ASP A 75 -2.14 1.11 19.61
N LEU A 76 -3.22 1.16 18.80
CA LEU A 76 -4.02 -0.01 18.48
C LEU A 76 -3.21 -1.05 17.71
N LYS A 77 -3.45 -2.33 18.01
CA LYS A 77 -2.87 -3.48 17.31
C LYS A 77 -3.88 -4.06 16.31
N SER A 78 -3.38 -4.86 15.37
CA SER A 78 -4.28 -5.61 14.49
C SER A 78 -5.15 -6.57 15.31
N GLY A 79 -6.46 -6.50 15.10
CA GLY A 79 -7.47 -7.25 15.85
C GLY A 79 -8.09 -6.49 17.03
N ASP A 80 -7.60 -5.31 17.40
CA ASP A 80 -8.26 -4.46 18.38
C ASP A 80 -9.53 -3.82 17.78
N PHE A 81 -10.55 -3.62 18.62
CA PHE A 81 -11.75 -2.91 18.22
C PHE A 81 -11.48 -1.41 18.22
N ASP A 82 -11.74 -0.75 17.09
CA ASP A 82 -11.56 0.70 16.94
C ASP A 82 -12.93 1.38 16.92
N GLU A 83 -13.29 2.00 18.03
CA GLU A 83 -14.59 2.69 18.22
C GLU A 83 -14.81 3.80 17.19
N ARG A 84 -13.74 4.45 16.68
CA ARG A 84 -13.81 5.53 15.67
C ARG A 84 -14.34 5.05 14.31
N ILE A 85 -14.26 3.76 14.04
CA ILE A 85 -14.75 3.14 12.79
C ILE A 85 -15.77 2.02 13.03
N GLY A 86 -16.04 1.68 14.31
CA GLY A 86 -17.03 0.67 14.71
C GLY A 86 -16.69 -0.75 14.30
N THR A 87 -15.40 -1.09 14.11
CA THR A 87 -14.98 -2.43 13.70
C THR A 87 -13.55 -2.74 14.16
N TYR A 88 -13.15 -4.00 14.02
CA TYR A 88 -11.77 -4.42 14.30
C TYR A 88 -10.81 -3.81 13.29
N THR A 89 -9.70 -3.28 13.80
CA THR A 89 -8.70 -2.63 12.96
C THR A 89 -7.62 -3.58 12.48
N ILE A 90 -6.94 -3.16 11.42
CA ILE A 90 -5.73 -3.80 10.90
C ILE A 90 -4.65 -2.74 10.84
N VAL A 91 -3.47 -3.04 11.38
CA VAL A 91 -2.29 -2.18 11.27
C VAL A 91 -1.56 -2.47 9.97
N GLN A 92 -1.41 -1.46 9.15
CA GLN A 92 -0.75 -1.53 7.84
C GLN A 92 0.65 -0.93 7.93
N LYS A 93 1.63 -1.61 7.30
CA LYS A 93 3.00 -1.10 7.13
C LYS A 93 3.02 -0.11 5.96
N ASN A 94 2.76 1.17 6.26
CA ASN A 94 2.57 2.21 5.26
C ASN A 94 3.90 2.85 4.84
N GLU A 95 4.09 3.03 3.53
CA GLU A 95 5.23 3.75 3.00
C GLU A 95 5.05 5.26 3.18
N VAL A 96 6.00 5.92 3.84
CA VAL A 96 5.95 7.39 4.12
C VAL A 96 6.02 8.19 2.82
N TYR A 97 6.85 7.74 1.88
CA TYR A 97 6.95 8.31 0.53
C TYR A 97 6.36 7.33 -0.46
N SER A 98 5.15 7.62 -0.91
CA SER A 98 4.34 6.78 -1.81
C SER A 98 4.57 7.09 -3.30
N GLY A 99 3.79 6.46 -4.17
CA GLY A 99 3.87 6.65 -5.61
C GLY A 99 5.20 6.18 -6.19
N ALA A 100 5.89 7.04 -6.94
CA ALA A 100 7.18 6.72 -7.57
C ALA A 100 8.28 6.35 -6.57
N TYR A 101 8.17 6.80 -5.32
CA TYR A 101 9.16 6.56 -4.26
C TYR A 101 8.86 5.35 -3.38
N ARG A 102 7.78 4.61 -3.67
CA ARG A 102 7.37 3.44 -2.87
C ARG A 102 8.47 2.39 -2.71
N GLY A 103 9.12 2.02 -3.80
CA GLY A 103 10.22 1.05 -3.79
C GLY A 103 11.38 1.49 -2.90
N LEU A 104 11.78 2.74 -3.06
CA LEU A 104 12.84 3.37 -2.28
C LEU A 104 12.49 3.48 -0.79
N SER A 105 11.20 3.80 -0.47
CA SER A 105 10.71 3.82 0.91
C SER A 105 10.83 2.47 1.59
N ILE A 106 10.53 1.38 0.89
CA ILE A 106 10.64 0.02 1.42
C ILE A 106 12.12 -0.34 1.64
N GLU A 107 12.97 -0.05 0.67
CA GLU A 107 14.40 -0.35 0.70
C GLU A 107 15.12 0.37 1.84
N LEU A 108 14.79 1.65 2.05
CA LEU A 108 15.41 2.49 3.08
C LEU A 108 14.70 2.44 4.44
N GLY A 109 13.70 1.57 4.62
CA GLY A 109 12.96 1.46 5.88
C GLY A 109 12.14 2.69 6.23
N MET A 110 11.68 3.47 5.23
CA MET A 110 10.78 4.61 5.42
C MET A 110 9.35 4.13 5.60
N ILE A 111 9.13 3.27 6.58
CA ILE A 111 7.88 2.57 6.85
C ILE A 111 7.34 3.01 8.21
N MET A 112 6.03 3.27 8.28
CA MET A 112 5.34 3.53 9.53
C MET A 112 4.10 2.65 9.67
N PRO A 113 3.85 2.09 10.87
CA PRO A 113 2.66 1.29 11.14
C PRO A 113 1.47 2.22 11.42
N LEU A 114 0.40 2.09 10.66
CA LEU A 114 -0.84 2.84 10.87
C LEU A 114 -2.06 1.92 10.85
N CYS A 115 -2.99 2.11 11.78
CA CYS A 115 -4.31 1.51 11.69
C CYS A 115 -5.12 2.13 10.54
N ILE A 116 -6.23 1.50 10.16
CA ILE A 116 -7.06 1.95 9.03
C ILE A 116 -7.52 3.41 9.20
N TYR A 117 -7.93 3.80 10.42
CA TYR A 117 -8.37 5.16 10.70
C TYR A 117 -7.23 6.17 10.55
N CYS A 118 -6.11 5.95 11.25
CA CYS A 118 -4.95 6.86 11.19
C CYS A 118 -4.33 6.93 9.80
N HIS A 119 -4.37 5.83 9.03
CA HIS A 119 -3.93 5.81 7.64
C HIS A 119 -4.79 6.72 6.75
N LYS A 120 -6.12 6.71 6.93
CA LYS A 120 -7.02 7.65 6.24
C LYS A 120 -6.74 9.10 6.63
N GLN A 121 -6.50 9.39 7.92
CA GLN A 121 -6.15 10.73 8.37
C GLN A 121 -4.80 11.20 7.80
N PHE A 122 -3.79 10.33 7.79
CA PHE A 122 -2.49 10.62 7.19
C PHE A 122 -2.59 11.07 5.73
N HIS A 123 -3.53 10.51 4.95
CA HIS A 123 -3.74 10.94 3.56
C HIS A 123 -4.59 12.20 3.41
N LYS A 124 -5.48 12.50 4.35
CA LYS A 124 -6.34 13.68 4.32
C LYS A 124 -5.65 14.91 4.86
N ASP A 125 -4.87 14.77 5.93
CA ASP A 125 -4.19 15.87 6.60
C ASP A 125 -2.80 16.12 6.00
N ARG A 126 -2.68 17.22 5.25
CA ARG A 126 -1.43 17.64 4.63
C ARG A 126 -0.33 17.92 5.65
N ILE A 127 -0.67 18.52 6.80
CA ILE A 127 0.31 18.87 7.85
C ILE A 127 0.83 17.61 8.51
N LEU A 128 -0.07 16.68 8.87
CA LEU A 128 0.29 15.39 9.42
C LEU A 128 1.20 14.60 8.47
N ASN A 129 0.85 14.57 7.19
CA ASN A 129 1.66 13.92 6.15
C ASN A 129 3.07 14.52 6.07
N LEU A 130 3.19 15.85 6.02
CA LEU A 130 4.49 16.54 5.98
C LEU A 130 5.27 16.35 7.28
N LYS A 131 4.61 16.31 8.45
CA LYS A 131 5.24 16.04 9.75
C LYS A 131 5.96 14.69 9.75
N TYR A 132 5.30 13.63 9.25
CA TYR A 132 5.93 12.31 9.16
C TYR A 132 7.05 12.25 8.13
N LYS A 133 6.85 12.83 6.96
CA LYS A 133 7.91 12.91 5.94
C LYS A 133 9.13 13.64 6.47
N ALA A 134 8.95 14.78 7.14
CA ALA A 134 10.06 15.50 7.77
C ALA A 134 10.72 14.72 8.90
N LYS A 135 9.94 13.94 9.70
CA LYS A 135 10.47 13.07 10.77
C LYS A 135 11.39 12.00 10.20
N PHE A 136 10.98 11.29 9.15
CA PHE A 136 11.81 10.29 8.49
C PHE A 136 13.02 10.88 7.78
N GLN A 137 12.89 12.05 7.14
CA GLN A 137 14.03 12.76 6.58
C GLN A 137 15.05 13.11 7.68
N LYS A 138 14.61 13.61 8.84
CA LYS A 138 15.51 13.91 9.98
C LYS A 138 16.26 12.67 10.46
N GLU A 139 15.58 11.52 10.52
CA GLU A 139 16.23 10.27 10.95
C GLU A 139 17.26 9.79 9.92
N TYR A 140 16.92 9.87 8.64
CA TYR A 140 17.82 9.51 7.55
C TYR A 140 19.11 10.35 7.55
N ILE A 141 19.00 11.67 7.71
CA ILE A 141 20.17 12.58 7.67
C ILE A 141 21.09 12.46 8.89
N LYS A 142 20.74 11.71 9.93
CA LYS A 142 21.67 11.38 11.00
C LYS A 142 22.82 10.47 10.54
N LYS A 143 22.61 9.67 9.51
CA LYS A 143 23.57 8.72 8.95
C LYS A 143 24.01 9.05 7.53
N HIS A 144 23.29 9.95 6.86
CA HIS A 144 23.49 10.34 5.47
C HIS A 144 23.43 11.85 5.30
N SER A 145 23.81 12.37 4.13
CA SER A 145 23.72 13.81 3.87
C SER A 145 22.30 14.27 3.50
N LYS A 146 21.97 15.51 3.81
CA LYS A 146 20.73 16.15 3.35
C LYS A 146 20.66 16.21 1.81
N ALA A 147 21.80 16.46 1.16
CA ALA A 147 21.88 16.53 -0.30
C ALA A 147 21.55 15.18 -0.94
N GLU A 148 22.04 14.08 -0.35
CA GLU A 148 21.70 12.71 -0.79
C GLU A 148 20.21 12.44 -0.66
N PHE A 149 19.58 12.78 0.46
CA PHE A 149 18.15 12.64 0.63
C PHE A 149 17.35 13.38 -0.44
N ILE A 150 17.70 14.65 -0.71
CA ILE A 150 17.04 15.46 -1.75
C ILE A 150 17.28 14.87 -3.15
N LYS A 151 18.45 14.32 -3.42
CA LYS A 151 18.74 13.62 -4.69
C LYS A 151 17.82 12.42 -4.89
N LEU A 152 17.55 11.63 -3.82
CA LEU A 152 16.69 10.44 -3.86
C LEU A 152 15.20 10.78 -3.95
N PHE A 153 14.70 11.65 -3.07
CA PHE A 153 13.27 11.95 -2.94
C PHE A 153 12.84 13.24 -3.66
N LYS A 154 13.78 13.95 -4.30
CA LYS A 154 13.57 15.21 -5.08
C LYS A 154 12.93 16.35 -4.26
N GLN A 155 12.91 16.24 -2.93
CA GLN A 155 12.21 17.21 -2.07
C GLN A 155 12.85 17.32 -0.69
N ASP A 156 12.86 18.55 -0.11
CA ASP A 156 13.17 18.82 1.29
C ASP A 156 11.88 18.98 2.10
N TYR A 157 11.47 17.93 2.78
CA TYR A 157 10.23 17.92 3.56
C TYR A 157 10.36 18.67 4.89
N ILE A 158 11.57 18.83 5.44
CA ILE A 158 11.81 19.65 6.63
C ILE A 158 11.54 21.12 6.32
N TYR A 159 12.04 21.58 5.18
CA TYR A 159 11.78 22.92 4.70
C TYR A 159 10.30 23.16 4.39
N LEU A 160 9.69 22.22 3.67
CA LEU A 160 8.25 22.32 3.33
C LEU A 160 7.36 22.38 4.55
N LEU A 161 7.64 21.58 5.57
CA LEU A 161 6.85 21.60 6.81
C LEU A 161 6.93 22.98 7.50
N LYS A 162 8.13 23.56 7.58
CA LYS A 162 8.34 24.89 8.17
C LYS A 162 7.60 25.96 7.39
N LYS A 163 7.74 25.96 6.06
CA LYS A 163 7.05 26.89 5.17
C LYS A 163 5.54 26.81 5.31
N THR A 164 4.97 25.58 5.25
CA THR A 164 3.51 25.40 5.33
C THR A 164 2.96 25.84 6.68
N LYS A 165 3.69 25.65 7.79
CA LYS A 165 3.27 26.15 9.10
C LYS A 165 3.23 27.67 9.14
N LYS A 166 4.29 28.32 8.65
CA LYS A 166 4.35 29.78 8.57
C LYS A 166 3.19 30.34 7.76
N ASP A 167 2.93 29.78 6.57
CA ASP A 167 1.83 30.20 5.68
C ASP A 167 0.43 30.08 6.35
N LEU A 168 0.30 29.28 7.41
CA LEU A 168 -0.95 29.13 8.20
C LEU A 168 -1.02 30.08 9.38
N GLU A 169 0.11 30.49 9.96
CA GLU A 169 0.19 31.45 11.06
C GLU A 169 -0.02 32.90 10.57
N ASP A 170 0.32 33.16 9.29
CA ASP A 170 0.19 34.46 8.64
C ASP A 170 -1.22 34.71 8.05
N LYS A 171 -2.20 33.81 8.26
CA LYS A 171 -3.61 33.93 7.81
C LYS A 171 -4.58 34.13 8.95
#